data_b3da9f1d5e27950c381a290fc3c3ec09
#
_entry.id   b3da9f1d5e27950c381a290fc3c3ec09
#
_cell.length_a   1.000
_cell.length_b   1.000
_cell.length_c   1.000
_cell.angle_alpha   90.00
_cell.angle_beta   90.00
_cell.angle_gamma   90.00
#
_symmetry.space_group_name_H-M   'P 1'
#
loop_
_entity.id
_entity.type
_entity.pdbx_description
1 polymer ?
#
loop_
_entity_poly.entity_id
_entity_poly.type
_entity_poly.pdbx_seq_one_letter_code
_entity_poly.pdbx_strand_id
1 'polypeptide(L)'
;DDSVAERLKQSGVPYFMIYHPALTYYARAYGIEQVAIEQDGKEPSAKRLARLIEQARRDSIRVVFYQSQFPASTVEVIAEDIGAQSVRIDPLAEDVVGNISYITDLITAERL
;
A
#
# COMPACT_ATOMS: atom_id res chain seq x y z
N ASP A 1 -8.43 -14.72 -5.49
CA ASP A 1 -9.01 -15.99 -5.05
C ASP A 1 -9.41 -15.91 -3.58
N ASP A 2 -10.19 -16.88 -3.14
CA ASP A 2 -10.75 -16.88 -1.81
C ASP A 2 -9.68 -16.92 -0.70
N SER A 3 -8.56 -17.54 -0.98
CA SER A 3 -7.45 -17.63 -0.02
C SER A 3 -6.85 -16.24 0.26
N VAL A 4 -6.72 -15.41 -0.77
CA VAL A 4 -6.21 -14.04 -0.62
C VAL A 4 -7.18 -13.19 0.19
N ALA A 5 -8.47 -13.24 -0.16
CA ALA A 5 -9.50 -12.50 0.56
C ALA A 5 -9.56 -12.90 2.04
N GLU A 6 -9.46 -14.21 2.30
CA GLU A 6 -9.47 -14.74 3.66
C GLU A 6 -8.27 -14.26 4.47
N ARG A 7 -7.09 -14.29 3.88
CA ARG A 7 -5.86 -13.82 4.54
C ARG A 7 -5.96 -12.34 4.91
N LEU A 8 -6.46 -11.52 3.99
CA LEU A 8 -6.62 -10.09 4.23
C LEU A 8 -7.62 -9.84 5.37
N LYS A 9 -8.72 -10.56 5.35
CA LYS A 9 -9.74 -10.44 6.40
C LYS A 9 -9.19 -10.83 7.77
N GLN A 10 -8.47 -11.94 7.83
CA GLN A 10 -7.90 -12.44 9.10
C GLN A 10 -6.81 -11.54 9.65
N SER A 11 -6.07 -10.85 8.76
CA SER A 11 -4.99 -9.95 9.19
C SER A 11 -5.52 -8.70 9.92
N GLY A 12 -6.77 -8.32 9.65
CA GLY A 12 -7.34 -7.11 10.22
C GLY A 12 -6.79 -5.81 9.66
N VAL A 13 -6.00 -5.88 8.57
CA VAL A 13 -5.45 -4.68 7.93
C VAL A 13 -6.56 -3.93 7.22
N PRO A 14 -6.83 -2.66 7.57
CA PRO A 14 -7.98 -1.95 7.00
C PRO A 14 -7.75 -1.45 5.57
N TYR A 15 -6.50 -1.18 5.19
CA TYR A 15 -6.16 -0.65 3.87
C TYR A 15 -4.68 -0.84 3.62
N PHE A 16 -4.26 -0.61 2.38
CA PHE A 16 -2.85 -0.45 2.06
C PHE A 16 -2.60 0.90 1.42
N MET A 17 -1.36 1.40 1.52
CA MET A 17 -0.99 2.67 0.92
C MET A 17 -0.15 2.47 -0.32
N ILE A 18 -0.40 3.29 -1.32
CA ILE A 18 0.34 3.28 -2.57
C ILE A 18 0.43 4.73 -3.08
N TYR A 19 1.54 5.09 -3.71
CA TYR A 19 1.70 6.46 -4.18
C TYR A 19 0.64 6.82 -5.23
N HIS A 20 0.58 6.04 -6.32
CA HIS A 20 -0.44 6.20 -7.38
C HIS A 20 -1.38 5.00 -7.34
N PRO A 21 -2.70 5.18 -7.45
CA PRO A 21 -3.64 4.07 -7.26
C PRO A 21 -3.64 3.10 -8.43
N ALA A 22 -2.63 2.27 -8.51
CA ALA A 22 -2.42 1.31 -9.59
C ALA A 22 -2.95 -0.09 -9.28
N LEU A 23 -3.44 -0.32 -8.07
CA LEU A 23 -3.95 -1.62 -7.63
C LEU A 23 -5.45 -1.61 -7.38
N THR A 24 -6.18 -0.77 -8.10
CA THR A 24 -7.63 -0.66 -7.94
C THR A 24 -8.33 -2.00 -8.18
N TYR A 25 -7.89 -2.74 -9.20
CA TYR A 25 -8.46 -4.04 -9.50
C TYR A 25 -8.26 -5.02 -8.34
N TYR A 26 -7.04 -5.07 -7.81
CA TYR A 26 -6.72 -5.91 -6.65
C TYR A 26 -7.59 -5.54 -5.45
N ALA A 27 -7.68 -4.26 -5.15
CA ALA A 27 -8.44 -3.78 -4.00
C ALA A 27 -9.91 -4.18 -4.10
N ARG A 28 -10.51 -4.03 -5.28
CA ARG A 28 -11.90 -4.40 -5.51
C ARG A 28 -12.11 -5.90 -5.48
N ALA A 29 -11.18 -6.64 -6.09
CA ALA A 29 -11.31 -8.10 -6.18
C ALA A 29 -11.27 -8.76 -4.81
N TYR A 30 -10.51 -8.20 -3.88
CA TYR A 30 -10.27 -8.84 -2.58
C TYR A 30 -10.81 -8.05 -1.39
N GLY A 31 -11.57 -6.98 -1.66
CA GLY A 31 -12.30 -6.28 -0.60
C GLY A 31 -11.43 -5.49 0.38
N ILE A 32 -10.28 -5.00 -0.06
CA ILE A 32 -9.42 -4.16 0.76
C ILE A 32 -9.39 -2.74 0.18
N GLU A 33 -9.32 -1.73 1.03
CA GLU A 33 -9.26 -0.35 0.59
C GLU A 33 -7.85 0.02 0.14
N GLN A 34 -7.77 0.79 -0.94
CA GLN A 34 -6.53 1.35 -1.46
C GLN A 34 -6.48 2.85 -1.15
N VAL A 35 -5.45 3.28 -0.44
CA VAL A 35 -5.27 4.69 -0.09
C VAL A 35 -4.11 5.26 -0.90
N ALA A 36 -4.42 6.18 -1.82
CA ALA A 36 -3.41 6.81 -2.66
C ALA A 36 -2.76 8.00 -1.94
N ILE A 37 -1.44 8.11 -2.06
CA ILE A 37 -0.70 9.21 -1.46
C ILE A 37 -0.81 10.46 -2.31
N GLU A 38 -0.70 10.33 -3.64
CA GLU A 38 -0.80 11.47 -4.53
C GLU A 38 -2.15 12.16 -4.39
N GLN A 39 -2.18 13.44 -4.77
CA GLN A 39 -3.40 14.24 -4.75
C GLN A 39 -3.60 14.82 -6.14
N ASP A 40 -4.64 14.36 -6.85
CA ASP A 40 -4.96 14.80 -8.21
C ASP A 40 -3.77 14.64 -9.16
N GLY A 41 -3.03 13.55 -9.04
CA GLY A 41 -1.86 13.26 -9.87
C GLY A 41 -0.61 14.04 -9.49
N LYS A 42 -0.62 14.72 -8.35
CA LYS A 42 0.49 15.57 -7.90
C LYS A 42 0.98 15.15 -6.51
N GLU A 43 2.16 15.65 -6.14
CA GLU A 43 2.66 15.49 -4.79
C GLU A 43 1.63 15.98 -3.78
N PRO A 44 1.44 15.28 -2.66
CA PRO A 44 0.49 15.74 -1.65
C PRO A 44 0.97 17.02 -0.98
N SER A 45 0.01 17.83 -0.52
CA SER A 45 0.35 18.98 0.30
C SER A 45 0.95 18.51 1.63
N ALA A 46 1.69 19.40 2.30
CA ALA A 46 2.27 19.07 3.60
C ALA A 46 1.19 18.65 4.62
N LYS A 47 0.05 19.29 4.56
CA LYS A 47 -1.07 18.98 5.45
C LYS A 47 -1.64 17.58 5.20
N ARG A 48 -1.82 17.22 3.93
CA ARG A 48 -2.30 15.90 3.58
C ARG A 48 -1.28 14.82 3.96
N LEU A 49 -0.01 15.09 3.70
CA LEU A 49 1.08 14.17 4.04
C LEU A 49 1.09 13.88 5.53
N ALA A 50 0.99 14.93 6.35
CA ALA A 50 0.96 14.78 7.81
C ALA A 50 -0.23 13.92 8.26
N ARG A 51 -1.40 14.11 7.65
CA ARG A 51 -2.58 13.32 7.97
C ARG A 51 -2.43 11.85 7.60
N LEU A 52 -1.83 11.58 6.42
CA LEU A 52 -1.58 10.22 5.98
C LEU A 52 -0.62 9.50 6.91
N ILE A 53 0.43 10.18 7.33
CA ILE A 53 1.41 9.61 8.26
C ILE A 53 0.75 9.28 9.60
N GLU A 54 -0.01 10.21 10.14
CA GLU A 54 -0.70 10.01 11.41
C GLU A 54 -1.68 8.84 11.34
N GLN A 55 -2.46 8.79 10.27
CA GLN A 55 -3.43 7.72 10.05
C GLN A 55 -2.74 6.35 9.93
N ALA A 56 -1.69 6.29 9.14
CA ALA A 56 -0.98 5.04 8.92
C ALA A 56 -0.27 4.54 10.19
N ARG A 57 0.26 5.46 10.97
CA ARG A 57 0.88 5.13 12.25
C ARG A 57 -0.15 4.56 13.22
N ARG A 58 -1.30 5.20 13.32
CA ARG A 58 -2.40 4.74 14.17
C ARG A 58 -2.91 3.37 13.75
N ASP A 59 -2.96 3.11 12.45
CA ASP A 59 -3.48 1.86 11.90
C ASP A 59 -2.41 0.78 11.74
N SER A 60 -1.17 1.06 12.16
CA SER A 60 -0.06 0.11 12.12
C SER A 60 0.21 -0.44 10.72
N ILE A 61 0.20 0.43 9.72
CA ILE A 61 0.48 0.04 8.33
C ILE A 61 1.96 -0.31 8.21
N ARG A 62 2.27 -1.44 7.58
CA ARG A 62 3.62 -1.99 7.50
C ARG A 62 4.29 -1.84 6.15
N VAL A 63 3.56 -1.46 5.12
CA VAL A 63 4.13 -1.35 3.79
C VAL A 63 3.51 -0.18 3.05
N VAL A 64 4.33 0.52 2.26
CA VAL A 64 3.89 1.59 1.37
C VAL A 64 4.44 1.26 -0.02
N PHE A 65 3.54 1.14 -0.98
CA PHE A 65 3.91 0.75 -2.34
C PHE A 65 4.14 1.96 -3.24
N TYR A 66 4.98 1.77 -4.25
CA TYR A 66 5.15 2.77 -5.32
C TYR A 66 5.59 2.08 -6.60
N GLN A 67 5.30 2.75 -7.73
CA GLN A 67 5.75 2.29 -9.04
C GLN A 67 7.06 2.96 -9.40
N SER A 68 7.88 2.29 -10.23
CA SER A 68 9.22 2.75 -10.56
C SER A 68 9.26 4.09 -11.30
N GLN A 69 8.20 4.47 -12.01
CA GLN A 69 8.16 5.73 -12.74
C GLN A 69 7.85 6.95 -11.86
N PHE A 70 7.58 6.75 -10.59
CA PHE A 70 7.29 7.84 -9.66
C PHE A 70 8.45 8.05 -8.69
N PRO A 71 8.63 9.28 -8.18
CA PRO A 71 9.69 9.55 -7.19
C PRO A 71 9.46 8.74 -5.91
N ALA A 72 10.50 8.07 -5.46
CA ALA A 72 10.43 7.28 -4.24
C ALA A 72 10.57 8.13 -2.97
N SER A 73 11.06 9.36 -3.08
CA SER A 73 11.39 10.18 -1.91
C SER A 73 10.22 10.40 -0.95
N THR A 74 9.05 10.75 -1.48
CA THR A 74 7.86 10.96 -0.63
C THR A 74 7.44 9.67 0.07
N VAL A 75 7.49 8.57 -0.66
CA VAL A 75 7.14 7.24 -0.11
C VAL A 75 8.11 6.86 1.01
N GLU A 76 9.40 7.09 0.80
CA GLU A 76 10.42 6.78 1.79
C GLU A 76 10.25 7.59 3.08
N VAL A 77 9.89 8.87 2.96
CA VAL A 77 9.61 9.71 4.13
C VAL A 77 8.45 9.15 4.94
N ILE A 78 7.37 8.79 4.27
CA ILE A 78 6.20 8.22 4.94
C ILE A 78 6.57 6.90 5.62
N ALA A 79 7.22 6.02 4.88
CA ALA A 79 7.59 4.69 5.39
C ALA A 79 8.50 4.81 6.62
N GLU A 80 9.48 5.68 6.56
CA GLU A 80 10.40 5.90 7.68
C GLU A 80 9.64 6.41 8.91
N ASP A 81 8.76 7.38 8.73
CA ASP A 81 8.02 7.98 9.83
C ASP A 81 7.07 7.00 10.52
N ILE A 82 6.51 6.04 9.79
CA ILE A 82 5.57 5.08 10.37
C ILE A 82 6.21 3.74 10.70
N GLY A 83 7.50 3.60 10.45
CA GLY A 83 8.19 2.33 10.69
C GLY A 83 7.81 1.24 9.71
N ALA A 84 7.45 1.62 8.49
CA ALA A 84 7.04 0.69 7.45
C ALA A 84 8.14 0.49 6.42
N GLN A 85 7.95 -0.48 5.56
CA GLN A 85 8.81 -0.78 4.44
C GLN A 85 8.27 -0.10 3.18
N SER A 86 9.15 0.55 2.39
CA SER A 86 8.76 1.07 1.08
C SER A 86 9.09 0.00 0.04
N VAL A 87 8.14 -0.33 -0.82
CA VAL A 87 8.30 -1.41 -1.78
C VAL A 87 7.89 -0.97 -3.18
N ARG A 88 8.82 -1.10 -4.10
CA ARG A 88 8.55 -0.84 -5.51
C ARG A 88 7.80 -2.04 -6.10
N ILE A 89 6.73 -1.77 -6.82
CA ILE A 89 5.96 -2.83 -7.48
C ILE A 89 5.79 -2.54 -8.96
N ASP A 90 5.48 -3.59 -9.70
CA ASP A 90 5.11 -3.49 -11.10
C ASP A 90 3.73 -4.13 -11.28
N PRO A 91 2.66 -3.32 -11.33
CA PRO A 91 1.31 -3.85 -11.46
C PRO A 91 1.05 -4.59 -12.78
N LEU A 92 1.95 -4.43 -13.75
CA LEU A 92 1.84 -5.07 -15.05
C LEU A 92 2.75 -6.30 -15.18
N ALA A 93 3.27 -6.80 -14.06
CA ALA A 93 4.12 -7.99 -14.06
C ALA A 93 3.39 -9.18 -14.69
N GLU A 94 4.13 -9.95 -15.50
CA GLU A 94 3.55 -11.09 -16.21
C GLU A 94 3.04 -12.18 -15.26
N ASP A 95 3.73 -12.40 -14.17
CA ASP A 95 3.31 -13.39 -13.17
C ASP A 95 2.25 -12.77 -12.27
N VAL A 96 1.01 -12.75 -12.75
CA VAL A 96 -0.10 -12.12 -12.05
C VAL A 96 -0.36 -12.82 -10.71
N VAL A 97 -0.38 -14.16 -10.71
CA VAL A 97 -0.68 -14.92 -9.49
C VAL A 97 0.41 -14.73 -8.44
N GLY A 98 1.67 -14.85 -8.84
CA GLY A 98 2.80 -14.64 -7.94
C GLY A 98 2.87 -13.21 -7.42
N ASN A 99 2.54 -12.23 -8.27
CA ASN A 99 2.54 -10.84 -7.89
C ASN A 99 1.44 -10.54 -6.85
N ILE A 100 0.26 -11.10 -7.03
CA ILE A 100 -0.84 -10.96 -6.07
C ILE A 100 -0.45 -11.57 -4.72
N SER A 101 0.13 -12.75 -4.74
CA SER A 101 0.58 -13.40 -3.52
C SER A 101 1.65 -12.59 -2.80
N TYR A 102 2.61 -12.07 -3.54
CA TYR A 102 3.68 -11.22 -2.99
C TYR A 102 3.11 -9.96 -2.34
N ILE A 103 2.23 -9.26 -3.04
CA ILE A 103 1.58 -8.06 -2.51
C ILE A 103 0.79 -8.39 -1.23
N THR A 104 0.05 -9.48 -1.26
CA THR A 104 -0.73 -9.91 -0.10
C THR A 104 0.17 -10.24 1.08
N ASP A 105 1.30 -10.92 0.85
CA ASP A 105 2.26 -11.22 1.91
C ASP A 105 2.79 -9.97 2.58
N LEU A 106 3.10 -8.94 1.78
CA LEU A 106 3.60 -7.67 2.31
C LEU A 106 2.55 -6.93 3.14
N ILE A 107 1.30 -6.90 2.64
CA ILE A 107 0.20 -6.23 3.33
C ILE A 107 -0.10 -6.91 4.67
N THR A 108 -0.08 -8.23 4.67
CA THR A 108 -0.45 -9.03 5.84
C THR A 108 0.73 -9.39 6.73
N ALA A 109 1.90 -8.82 6.49
CA ALA A 109 3.08 -9.05 7.32
C ALA A 109 2.74 -8.81 8.79
N GLU A 110 3.35 -9.60 9.67
CA GLU A 110 3.02 -9.58 11.09
C GLU A 110 3.13 -8.18 11.69
N ARG A 111 2.08 -7.79 12.38
CA ARG A 111 1.96 -6.47 12.99
C ARG A 111 2.28 -6.58 14.48
N LEU A 112 3.56 -6.60 14.76
CA LEU A 112 4.05 -6.74 16.14
C LEU A 112 3.92 -5.46 16.95
#